data_f67e91f947c6c254c7b71a7d5d13f35b
#
_entry.id   f67e91f947c6c254c7b71a7d5d13f35b
#
_cell.length_a   1.000
_cell.length_b   1.000
_cell.length_c   1.000
_cell.angle_alpha   90.00
_cell.angle_beta   90.00
_cell.angle_gamma   90.00
#
_symmetry.space_group_name_H-M   'P 1'
#
loop_
_entity.id
_entity.type
_entity.pdbx_description
1 polymer ?
#
loop_
_entity_poly.entity_id
_entity_poly.type
_entity_poly.pdbx_seq_one_letter_code
_entity_poly.pdbx_strand_id
1 'polypeptide(L)'
;MKKKVCILGCLLISSTFGGGLAQKSIANPGVASSKTQLADISPVAADLSNVVLTLQDLPPGFTEASSLASLKNLFQNSGFKPASLFAYQKVDDKQFQLLIGFTIQLSDPMQQAKFDKGIREGSAAKELSKNLNSNSKSLKSNKEWQLTNPTALTLQDNTGELSSGWRSQGKLENIPINLDMVMLRRGKIGGFMLILYYDGTKPTITISEAARKLDSRMMQLKPDLTKPQ
;
A
#
# COMPACT_ATOMS: atom_id res chain seq x y z
N MET A 1 28.37 -1.10 19.53
CA MET A 1 28.54 -1.06 18.07
C MET A 1 27.17 -0.87 17.45
N LYS A 2 26.82 0.34 16.96
CA LYS A 2 25.52 0.64 16.37
C LYS A 2 25.46 0.03 14.97
N LYS A 3 24.88 -1.16 14.82
CA LYS A 3 24.56 -1.71 13.50
C LYS A 3 23.45 -0.85 12.89
N LYS A 4 23.80 0.01 11.94
CA LYS A 4 22.83 0.70 11.09
C LYS A 4 22.12 -0.37 10.28
N VAL A 5 20.91 -0.71 10.68
CA VAL A 5 20.04 -1.59 9.94
C VAL A 5 19.55 -0.83 8.71
N CYS A 6 20.29 -0.91 7.62
CA CYS A 6 19.85 -0.45 6.30
C CYS A 6 18.82 -1.46 5.77
N ILE A 7 17.62 -1.45 6.33
CA ILE A 7 16.50 -2.25 5.84
C ILE A 7 15.88 -1.42 4.73
N LEU A 8 16.10 -1.67 3.50
CA LEU A 8 15.17 -1.55 2.39
C LEU A 8 15.87 -1.35 1.05
N GLY A 9 15.97 -2.40 0.31
CA GLY A 9 16.31 -2.33 -1.11
C GLY A 9 15.35 -3.06 -2.04
N CYS A 10 14.36 -3.79 -1.55
CA CYS A 10 13.62 -4.72 -2.42
C CYS A 10 12.18 -4.95 -2.01
N LEU A 11 11.37 -3.90 -1.96
CA LEU A 11 9.92 -4.08 -1.99
C LEU A 11 9.47 -3.97 -3.46
N LEU A 12 9.73 -5.02 -4.23
CA LEU A 12 9.21 -5.14 -5.59
C LEU A 12 7.72 -5.51 -5.52
N ILE A 13 6.88 -4.51 -5.58
CA ILE A 13 5.47 -4.69 -5.94
C ILE A 13 5.45 -4.86 -7.46
N SER A 14 5.89 -6.05 -7.92
CA SER A 14 5.80 -6.40 -9.34
C SER A 14 4.40 -6.91 -9.63
N SER A 15 3.72 -6.24 -10.52
CA SER A 15 2.72 -6.81 -11.44
C SER A 15 1.32 -7.21 -11.00
N THR A 16 0.86 -6.97 -9.79
CA THR A 16 -0.56 -7.25 -9.47
C THR A 16 -1.56 -6.19 -9.96
N PHE A 17 -1.10 -4.98 -10.26
CA PHE A 17 -1.95 -3.91 -10.78
C PHE A 17 -1.68 -3.56 -12.26
N GLY A 18 -0.68 -4.18 -12.87
CA GLY A 18 -0.24 -3.90 -14.25
C GLY A 18 -0.73 -4.93 -15.25
N GLY A 19 -2.03 -5.17 -15.35
CA GLY A 19 -2.62 -5.81 -16.54
C GLY A 19 -2.65 -4.79 -17.68
N GLY A 20 -1.57 -4.68 -18.47
CA GLY A 20 -1.49 -3.83 -19.63
C GLY A 20 -2.57 -4.17 -20.64
N LEU A 21 -3.54 -3.29 -20.81
CA LEU A 21 -4.34 -3.25 -22.02
C LEU A 21 -3.52 -2.52 -23.10
N ALA A 22 -2.83 -3.30 -23.92
CA ALA A 22 -2.37 -2.82 -25.21
C ALA A 22 -3.61 -2.47 -26.04
N GLN A 23 -3.98 -1.19 -26.07
CA GLN A 23 -4.96 -0.68 -27.02
C GLN A 23 -4.36 -0.76 -28.42
N LYS A 24 -4.78 -1.78 -29.16
CA LYS A 24 -4.61 -1.86 -30.59
C LYS A 24 -5.51 -0.78 -31.21
N SER A 25 -4.92 0.33 -31.62
CA SER A 25 -5.57 1.38 -32.37
C SER A 25 -5.97 0.82 -33.74
N ILE A 26 -7.27 0.57 -33.94
CA ILE A 26 -7.83 0.32 -35.26
C ILE A 26 -8.29 1.69 -35.78
N ALA A 27 -7.53 2.23 -36.71
CA ALA A 27 -7.93 3.40 -37.48
C ALA A 27 -9.12 3.03 -38.38
N ASN A 28 -10.24 3.71 -38.20
CA ASN A 28 -11.37 3.67 -39.11
C ASN A 28 -11.55 5.08 -39.73
N PRO A 29 -11.52 5.24 -41.04
CA PRO A 29 -11.66 6.55 -41.67
C PRO A 29 -13.14 6.89 -41.91
N GLY A 30 -13.52 8.09 -41.48
CA GLY A 30 -14.54 8.92 -42.16
C GLY A 30 -15.98 8.68 -41.80
N VAL A 31 -16.51 9.55 -40.90
CA VAL A 31 -17.82 10.19 -41.07
C VAL A 31 -17.74 11.55 -40.36
N ALA A 32 -17.90 12.63 -41.14
CA ALA A 32 -18.09 13.97 -40.60
C ALA A 32 -19.46 14.04 -39.92
N SER A 33 -19.50 14.38 -38.65
CA SER A 33 -20.75 14.73 -37.95
C SER A 33 -20.50 15.83 -36.93
N SER A 34 -21.34 16.80 -37.02
CA SER A 34 -21.48 18.08 -36.34
C SER A 34 -20.98 18.13 -34.90
N LYS A 35 -20.09 19.11 -34.65
CA LYS A 35 -19.60 19.50 -33.31
C LYS A 35 -20.73 20.08 -32.47
N THR A 36 -21.29 19.30 -31.57
CA THR A 36 -21.80 19.83 -30.30
C THR A 36 -20.68 19.63 -29.28
N GLN A 37 -19.97 20.70 -28.95
CA GLN A 37 -19.02 20.73 -27.87
C GLN A 37 -19.80 20.58 -26.56
N LEU A 38 -20.05 19.34 -26.13
CA LEU A 38 -20.23 19.04 -24.73
C LEU A 38 -18.88 19.31 -24.08
N ALA A 39 -18.84 20.35 -23.25
CA ALA A 39 -17.70 20.62 -22.39
C ALA A 39 -17.37 19.33 -21.66
N ASP A 40 -16.25 18.74 -22.00
CA ASP A 40 -15.66 17.59 -21.33
C ASP A 40 -15.22 18.06 -19.94
N ILE A 41 -16.16 17.99 -18.99
CA ILE A 41 -15.88 18.19 -17.58
C ILE A 41 -15.15 16.92 -17.15
N SER A 42 -13.87 16.84 -17.51
CA SER A 42 -12.99 15.87 -16.89
C SER A 42 -13.10 16.04 -15.38
N PRO A 43 -13.52 15.02 -14.62
CA PRO A 43 -13.61 15.15 -13.19
C PRO A 43 -12.20 15.52 -12.68
N VAL A 44 -12.11 16.69 -12.06
CA VAL A 44 -10.86 17.14 -11.41
C VAL A 44 -10.39 16.00 -10.52
N ALA A 45 -9.27 15.41 -10.88
CA ALA A 45 -8.67 14.34 -10.07
C ALA A 45 -8.49 14.93 -8.65
N ALA A 46 -9.13 14.30 -7.68
CA ALA A 46 -9.03 14.78 -6.31
C ALA A 46 -7.59 14.65 -5.85
N ASP A 47 -7.10 15.70 -5.21
CA ASP A 47 -5.78 15.69 -4.61
C ASP A 47 -5.78 14.77 -3.37
N LEU A 48 -5.30 13.56 -3.56
CA LEU A 48 -5.13 12.56 -2.50
C LEU A 48 -3.77 12.66 -1.80
N SER A 49 -2.95 13.66 -2.14
CA SER A 49 -1.61 13.83 -1.55
C SER A 49 -1.67 13.99 -0.02
N ASN A 50 -2.78 14.53 0.48
CA ASN A 50 -3.03 14.73 1.91
C ASN A 50 -3.65 13.50 2.61
N VAL A 51 -4.01 12.44 1.87
CA VAL A 51 -4.53 11.20 2.45
C VAL A 51 -3.37 10.32 2.86
N VAL A 52 -2.65 10.77 3.85
CA VAL A 52 -1.48 10.10 4.43
C VAL A 52 -1.61 10.08 5.95
N LEU A 53 -1.00 9.11 6.58
CA LEU A 53 -0.67 9.24 7.99
C LEU A 53 0.47 10.25 8.13
N THR A 54 0.41 11.07 9.14
CA THR A 54 1.48 12.00 9.52
C THR A 54 2.11 11.56 10.85
N LEU A 55 3.23 12.16 11.22
CA LEU A 55 3.85 11.90 12.53
C LEU A 55 2.91 12.23 13.71
N GLN A 56 1.97 13.18 13.52
CA GLN A 56 0.97 13.52 14.52
C GLN A 56 -0.07 12.42 14.74
N ASP A 57 -0.28 11.56 13.75
CA ASP A 57 -1.19 10.41 13.85
C ASP A 57 -0.53 9.23 14.59
N LEU A 58 0.78 9.27 14.76
CA LEU A 58 1.56 8.17 15.32
C LEU A 58 1.92 8.43 16.78
N PRO A 59 2.09 7.38 17.59
CA PRO A 59 2.64 7.51 18.93
C PRO A 59 4.04 8.17 18.91
N PRO A 60 4.48 8.79 20.01
CA PRO A 60 5.81 9.40 20.08
C PRO A 60 6.94 8.40 19.76
N GLY A 61 8.02 8.93 19.18
CA GLY A 61 9.24 8.16 18.85
C GLY A 61 9.32 7.67 17.41
N PHE A 62 8.27 7.87 16.60
CA PHE A 62 8.36 7.67 15.16
C PHE A 62 9.07 8.82 14.46
N THR A 63 9.81 8.48 13.42
CA THR A 63 10.46 9.43 12.49
C THR A 63 10.17 9.00 11.05
N GLU A 64 10.36 9.88 10.08
CA GLU A 64 10.32 9.44 8.68
C GLU A 64 11.36 8.35 8.42
N ALA A 65 10.95 7.32 7.70
CA ALA A 65 11.87 6.25 7.33
C ALA A 65 12.81 6.75 6.22
N SER A 66 14.12 6.53 6.38
CA SER A 66 15.13 6.84 5.37
C SER A 66 14.90 6.15 4.02
N SER A 67 14.12 5.09 4.03
CA SER A 67 13.70 4.30 2.86
C SER A 67 12.62 4.94 1.99
N LEU A 68 11.99 6.04 2.44
CA LEU A 68 10.88 6.67 1.69
C LEU A 68 11.31 7.10 0.28
N ALA A 69 12.52 7.66 0.13
CA ALA A 69 13.06 8.04 -1.17
C ALA A 69 13.25 6.83 -2.10
N SER A 70 13.76 5.72 -1.56
CA SER A 70 13.95 4.47 -2.31
C SER A 70 12.61 3.87 -2.74
N LEU A 71 11.58 3.94 -1.88
CA LEU A 71 10.23 3.50 -2.21
C LEU A 71 9.63 4.35 -3.33
N LYS A 72 9.77 5.67 -3.30
CA LYS A 72 9.33 6.57 -4.38
C LYS A 72 9.96 6.18 -5.72
N ASN A 73 11.27 5.98 -5.75
CA ASN A 73 11.98 5.56 -6.96
C ASN A 73 11.50 4.20 -7.47
N LEU A 74 11.25 3.25 -6.56
CA LEU A 74 10.76 1.93 -6.89
C LEU A 74 9.39 2.00 -7.57
N PHE A 75 8.45 2.77 -7.02
CA PHE A 75 7.12 2.95 -7.60
C PHE A 75 7.20 3.64 -8.97
N GLN A 76 8.03 4.66 -9.12
CA GLN A 76 8.25 5.33 -10.40
C GLN A 76 8.75 4.36 -11.48
N ASN A 77 9.71 3.51 -11.14
CA ASN A 77 10.29 2.52 -12.07
C ASN A 77 9.32 1.38 -12.42
N SER A 78 8.39 1.04 -11.53
CA SER A 78 7.40 -0.01 -11.77
C SER A 78 6.21 0.46 -12.63
N GLY A 79 6.11 1.76 -12.94
CA GLY A 79 4.95 2.36 -13.61
C GLY A 79 3.71 2.48 -12.71
N PHE A 80 3.79 2.04 -11.46
CA PHE A 80 2.74 2.22 -10.47
C PHE A 80 2.85 3.61 -9.83
N LYS A 81 1.76 4.38 -9.88
CA LYS A 81 1.72 5.74 -9.33
C LYS A 81 0.74 5.80 -8.16
N PRO A 82 1.22 5.65 -6.93
CA PRO A 82 0.38 5.89 -5.76
C PRO A 82 -0.04 7.36 -5.74
N ALA A 83 -1.25 7.63 -5.30
CA ALA A 83 -1.74 9.00 -5.09
C ALA A 83 -1.06 9.64 -3.88
N SER A 84 -0.74 8.84 -2.87
CA SER A 84 0.07 9.23 -1.72
C SER A 84 0.96 8.08 -1.27
N LEU A 85 2.07 8.38 -0.62
CA LEU A 85 3.02 7.40 -0.08
C LEU A 85 3.64 7.95 1.20
N PHE A 86 3.71 7.13 2.24
CA PHE A 86 4.34 7.46 3.51
C PHE A 86 5.12 6.27 4.07
N ALA A 87 6.17 6.55 4.80
CA ALA A 87 6.95 5.55 5.52
C ALA A 87 7.51 6.15 6.80
N TYR A 88 7.31 5.47 7.91
CA TYR A 88 7.75 5.88 9.24
C TYR A 88 8.44 4.73 9.94
N GLN A 89 9.41 5.04 10.76
CA GLN A 89 10.12 4.06 11.56
C GLN A 89 10.24 4.50 13.01
N LYS A 90 10.21 3.54 13.92
CA LYS A 90 10.61 3.69 15.30
C LYS A 90 11.72 2.70 15.58
N VAL A 91 12.84 3.19 16.06
CA VAL A 91 14.02 2.36 16.37
C VAL A 91 14.54 2.81 17.72
N ASP A 92 14.52 1.90 18.68
CA ASP A 92 15.19 2.04 19.96
C ASP A 92 15.97 0.75 20.30
N ASP A 93 16.56 0.67 21.47
CA ASP A 93 17.41 -0.47 21.84
C ASP A 93 16.65 -1.80 21.94
N LYS A 94 15.33 -1.76 22.11
CA LYS A 94 14.48 -2.93 22.36
C LYS A 94 13.43 -3.15 21.27
N GLN A 95 13.14 -2.14 20.48
CA GLN A 95 12.05 -2.16 19.51
C GLN A 95 12.49 -1.64 18.14
N PHE A 96 12.03 -2.33 17.14
CA PHE A 96 12.05 -1.86 15.76
C PHE A 96 10.64 -1.97 15.22
N GLN A 97 10.14 -0.91 14.65
CA GLN A 97 8.88 -0.91 13.91
C GLN A 97 9.02 -0.04 12.66
N LEU A 98 8.63 -0.59 11.52
CA LEU A 98 8.57 0.11 10.24
C LEU A 98 7.13 0.08 9.75
N LEU A 99 6.54 1.24 9.53
CA LEU A 99 5.21 1.44 8.94
C LEU A 99 5.38 2.02 7.55
N ILE A 100 4.80 1.36 6.54
CA ILE A 100 4.75 1.85 5.17
C ILE A 100 3.31 1.80 4.71
N GLY A 101 2.88 2.81 3.94
CA GLY A 101 1.57 2.80 3.33
C GLY A 101 1.48 3.72 2.13
N PHE A 102 0.45 3.48 1.32
CA PHE A 102 0.11 4.31 0.17
C PHE A 102 -1.39 4.29 -0.07
N THR A 103 -1.86 5.30 -0.80
CA THR A 103 -3.24 5.34 -1.32
C THR A 103 -3.24 5.36 -2.85
N ILE A 104 -4.35 4.92 -3.42
CA ILE A 104 -4.60 4.95 -4.87
C ILE A 104 -6.00 5.49 -5.11
N GLN A 105 -6.18 6.14 -6.24
CA GLN A 105 -7.50 6.48 -6.75
C GLN A 105 -8.01 5.35 -7.63
N LEU A 106 -9.22 4.87 -7.34
CA LEU A 106 -9.93 3.85 -8.10
C LEU A 106 -10.91 4.57 -9.03
N SER A 107 -10.45 4.91 -10.22
CA SER A 107 -11.14 5.85 -11.12
C SER A 107 -12.40 5.28 -11.75
N ASP A 108 -12.46 3.96 -11.90
CA ASP A 108 -13.57 3.28 -12.58
C ASP A 108 -14.07 2.05 -11.82
N PRO A 109 -15.30 1.59 -12.08
CA PRO A 109 -15.89 0.46 -11.38
C PRO A 109 -15.11 -0.86 -11.54
N MET A 110 -14.41 -1.05 -12.67
CA MET A 110 -13.62 -2.27 -12.90
C MET A 110 -12.39 -2.29 -11.98
N GLN A 111 -11.71 -1.14 -11.81
CA GLN A 111 -10.61 -1.02 -10.86
C GLN A 111 -11.07 -1.24 -9.43
N GLN A 112 -12.25 -0.68 -9.05
CA GLN A 112 -12.84 -0.92 -7.74
C GLN A 112 -13.13 -2.40 -7.52
N ALA A 113 -13.80 -3.05 -8.46
CA ALA A 113 -14.12 -4.49 -8.35
C ALA A 113 -12.85 -5.35 -8.24
N LYS A 114 -11.81 -5.03 -8.99
CA LYS A 114 -10.50 -5.70 -8.92
C LYS A 114 -9.83 -5.51 -7.56
N PHE A 115 -9.86 -4.29 -7.04
CA PHE A 115 -9.31 -3.97 -5.73
C PHE A 115 -10.07 -4.69 -4.62
N ASP A 116 -11.41 -4.67 -4.67
CA ASP A 116 -12.29 -5.36 -3.73
C ASP A 116 -12.06 -6.88 -3.73
N LYS A 117 -11.88 -7.47 -4.92
CA LYS A 117 -11.50 -8.88 -5.04
C LYS A 117 -10.16 -9.14 -4.35
N GLY A 118 -9.16 -8.28 -4.57
CA GLY A 118 -7.86 -8.38 -3.91
C GLY A 118 -7.96 -8.35 -2.38
N ILE A 119 -8.84 -7.49 -1.83
CA ILE A 119 -9.13 -7.43 -0.40
C ILE A 119 -9.72 -8.75 0.09
N ARG A 120 -10.76 -9.28 -0.57
CA ARG A 120 -11.46 -10.51 -0.11
C ARG A 120 -10.57 -11.75 -0.21
N GLU A 121 -9.75 -11.86 -1.23
CA GLU A 121 -8.92 -13.04 -1.50
C GLU A 121 -7.55 -13.00 -0.82
N GLY A 122 -7.12 -11.84 -0.35
CA GLY A 122 -5.77 -11.65 0.20
C GLY A 122 -4.65 -11.87 -0.82
N SER A 123 -4.95 -11.71 -2.11
CA SER A 123 -4.00 -11.98 -3.19
C SER A 123 -2.76 -11.08 -3.09
N ALA A 124 -2.93 -9.80 -2.78
CA ALA A 124 -1.83 -8.87 -2.62
C ALA A 124 -0.89 -9.24 -1.46
N ALA A 125 -1.44 -9.73 -0.33
CA ALA A 125 -0.63 -10.18 0.81
C ALA A 125 0.17 -11.44 0.46
N LYS A 126 -0.46 -12.39 -0.24
CA LYS A 126 0.21 -13.63 -0.71
C LYS A 126 1.33 -13.33 -1.68
N GLU A 127 1.08 -12.44 -2.65
CA GLU A 127 2.09 -12.06 -3.63
C GLU A 127 3.23 -11.27 -3.01
N LEU A 128 2.95 -10.34 -2.10
CA LEU A 128 3.98 -9.60 -1.39
C LEU A 128 4.91 -10.56 -0.63
N SER A 129 4.36 -11.49 0.14
CA SER A 129 5.16 -12.49 0.88
C SER A 129 5.98 -13.37 -0.05
N LYS A 130 5.38 -13.81 -1.16
CA LYS A 130 6.07 -14.60 -2.20
C LYS A 130 7.21 -13.81 -2.85
N ASN A 131 6.97 -12.55 -3.21
CA ASN A 131 7.96 -11.70 -3.86
C ASN A 131 9.13 -11.37 -2.94
N LEU A 132 8.86 -11.07 -1.65
CA LEU A 132 9.92 -10.88 -0.66
C LEU A 132 10.80 -12.12 -0.54
N ASN A 133 10.20 -13.31 -0.42
CA ASN A 133 10.94 -14.56 -0.35
C ASN A 133 11.73 -14.89 -1.64
N SER A 134 11.18 -14.55 -2.82
CA SER A 134 11.82 -14.86 -4.11
C SER A 134 12.98 -13.92 -4.42
N ASN A 135 12.81 -12.63 -4.14
CA ASN A 135 13.81 -11.62 -4.43
C ASN A 135 15.03 -11.73 -3.51
N SER A 136 14.87 -12.31 -2.33
CA SER A 136 16.01 -12.60 -1.44
C SER A 136 17.04 -13.53 -2.08
N LYS A 137 16.58 -14.41 -2.98
CA LYS A 137 17.47 -15.39 -3.67
C LYS A 137 18.17 -14.79 -4.90
N SER A 138 17.60 -13.76 -5.53
CA SER A 138 18.10 -13.19 -6.79
C SER A 138 19.04 -12.00 -6.60
N LEU A 139 18.96 -11.33 -5.46
CA LEU A 139 19.83 -10.20 -5.15
C LEU A 139 21.07 -10.72 -4.43
N LYS A 140 22.24 -10.28 -4.88
CA LYS A 140 23.52 -10.43 -4.17
C LYS A 140 23.53 -9.72 -2.79
N SER A 141 22.35 -9.40 -2.27
CA SER A 141 22.16 -8.84 -0.95
C SER A 141 22.06 -9.98 0.05
N ASN A 142 22.89 -9.96 1.08
CA ASN A 142 22.87 -10.95 2.17
C ASN A 142 21.56 -10.89 3.01
N LYS A 143 20.53 -10.22 2.51
CA LYS A 143 19.25 -10.01 3.21
C LYS A 143 18.26 -11.06 2.78
N GLU A 144 18.22 -12.14 3.50
CA GLU A 144 17.30 -13.25 3.25
C GLU A 144 15.99 -13.04 3.99
N TRP A 145 14.89 -12.97 3.24
CA TRP A 145 13.53 -13.02 3.76
C TRP A 145 13.01 -14.44 3.76
N GLN A 146 12.45 -14.88 4.88
CA GLN A 146 11.80 -16.19 5.01
C GLN A 146 10.44 -15.96 5.69
N LEU A 147 9.43 -15.59 4.90
CA LEU A 147 8.08 -15.34 5.41
C LEU A 147 7.18 -16.55 5.20
N THR A 148 6.31 -16.82 6.16
CA THR A 148 5.20 -17.78 6.05
C THR A 148 4.12 -17.26 5.12
N ASN A 149 3.23 -18.14 4.66
CA ASN A 149 2.01 -17.72 4.00
C ASN A 149 1.19 -16.81 4.92
N PRO A 150 0.60 -15.72 4.38
CA PRO A 150 -0.24 -14.83 5.18
C PRO A 150 -1.46 -15.55 5.76
N THR A 151 -1.71 -15.31 7.04
CA THR A 151 -2.93 -15.72 7.75
C THR A 151 -3.81 -14.51 8.00
N ALA A 152 -5.13 -14.70 8.08
CA ALA A 152 -6.06 -13.61 8.36
C ALA A 152 -5.76 -12.97 9.72
N LEU A 153 -5.83 -11.64 9.77
CA LEU A 153 -5.70 -10.83 10.96
C LEU A 153 -7.00 -10.05 11.18
N THR A 154 -7.58 -10.18 12.38
CA THR A 154 -8.79 -9.44 12.73
C THR A 154 -8.47 -7.93 12.83
N LEU A 155 -9.20 -7.13 12.07
CA LEU A 155 -9.18 -5.68 12.17
C LEU A 155 -10.25 -5.19 13.15
N GLN A 156 -10.11 -3.98 13.64
CA GLN A 156 -11.18 -3.33 14.40
C GLN A 156 -12.37 -3.04 13.47
N ASP A 157 -13.58 -3.15 14.00
CA ASP A 157 -14.81 -2.88 13.27
C ASP A 157 -14.83 -1.46 12.71
N ASN A 158 -15.57 -1.28 11.60
CA ASN A 158 -15.75 0.00 10.91
C ASN A 158 -14.48 0.61 10.28
N THR A 159 -13.49 -0.18 9.93
CA THR A 159 -12.33 0.27 9.17
C THR A 159 -12.62 0.15 7.67
N GLY A 160 -12.82 1.27 6.98
CA GLY A 160 -13.21 1.29 5.57
C GLY A 160 -14.65 0.81 5.31
N GLU A 161 -15.09 0.84 4.08
CA GLU A 161 -16.30 0.15 3.58
C GLU A 161 -16.01 -1.34 3.32
N LEU A 162 -14.78 -1.63 2.97
CA LEU A 162 -14.24 -2.96 2.80
C LEU A 162 -12.80 -2.97 3.27
N SER A 163 -12.44 -3.93 4.12
CA SER A 163 -11.07 -4.09 4.58
C SER A 163 -10.76 -5.54 4.93
N SER A 164 -9.50 -5.90 4.84
CA SER A 164 -8.97 -7.16 5.36
C SER A 164 -7.53 -6.98 5.82
N GLY A 165 -7.17 -7.72 6.87
CA GLY A 165 -5.84 -7.76 7.43
C GLY A 165 -5.22 -9.14 7.33
N TRP A 166 -3.90 -9.18 7.24
CA TRP A 166 -3.12 -10.42 7.19
C TRP A 166 -1.84 -10.28 7.99
N ARG A 167 -1.35 -11.39 8.50
CA ARG A 167 -0.05 -11.51 9.16
C ARG A 167 0.78 -12.60 8.51
N SER A 168 2.03 -12.29 8.19
CA SER A 168 3.08 -13.25 7.91
C SER A 168 4.12 -13.18 9.02
N GLN A 169 4.57 -14.35 9.47
CA GLN A 169 5.69 -14.47 10.40
C GLN A 169 6.91 -14.98 9.65
N GLY A 170 8.09 -14.73 10.17
CA GLY A 170 9.27 -15.25 9.51
C GLY A 170 10.57 -14.69 10.05
N LYS A 171 11.56 -14.61 9.18
CA LYS A 171 12.88 -14.09 9.52
C LYS A 171 13.36 -13.11 8.46
N LEU A 172 14.10 -12.11 8.91
CA LEU A 172 14.90 -11.21 8.09
C LEU A 172 16.33 -11.26 8.61
N GLU A 173 17.28 -11.76 7.81
CA GLU A 173 18.68 -11.96 8.24
C GLU A 173 18.78 -12.77 9.56
N ASN A 174 17.99 -13.84 9.67
CA ASN A 174 17.86 -14.68 10.87
C ASN A 174 17.18 -14.00 12.10
N ILE A 175 16.76 -12.75 12.00
CA ILE A 175 16.02 -12.06 13.05
C ILE A 175 14.53 -12.40 12.91
N PRO A 176 13.89 -12.99 13.92
CA PRO A 176 12.44 -13.26 13.86
C PRO A 176 11.64 -11.97 13.76
N ILE A 177 10.68 -11.95 12.83
CA ILE A 177 9.85 -10.78 12.53
C ILE A 177 8.39 -11.16 12.32
N ASN A 178 7.52 -10.17 12.54
CA ASN A 178 6.13 -10.16 12.08
C ASN A 178 5.95 -9.10 11.01
N LEU A 179 5.17 -9.41 10.00
CA LEU A 179 4.74 -8.52 8.94
C LEU A 179 3.21 -8.49 8.91
N ASP A 180 2.63 -7.44 9.47
CA ASP A 180 1.19 -7.19 9.43
C ASP A 180 0.86 -6.33 8.22
N MET A 181 -0.20 -6.68 7.50
CA MET A 181 -0.65 -6.01 6.28
C MET A 181 -2.13 -5.70 6.36
N VAL A 182 -2.56 -4.64 5.74
CA VAL A 182 -3.97 -4.29 5.56
C VAL A 182 -4.21 -3.70 4.19
N MET A 183 -5.34 -4.06 3.62
CA MET A 183 -5.95 -3.33 2.52
C MET A 183 -7.31 -2.82 2.97
N LEU A 184 -7.66 -1.61 2.56
CA LEU A 184 -8.97 -1.02 2.84
C LEU A 184 -9.43 -0.16 1.66
N ARG A 185 -10.75 -0.05 1.50
CA ARG A 185 -11.38 0.85 0.52
C ARG A 185 -12.45 1.71 1.19
N ARG A 186 -12.46 2.97 0.79
CA ARG A 186 -13.55 3.89 1.08
C ARG A 186 -13.91 4.68 -0.17
N GLY A 187 -15.12 4.52 -0.67
CA GLY A 187 -15.55 5.11 -1.94
C GLY A 187 -14.60 4.73 -3.07
N LYS A 188 -14.04 5.71 -3.73
CA LYS A 188 -13.08 5.57 -4.85
C LYS A 188 -11.61 5.59 -4.40
N ILE A 189 -11.33 5.40 -3.11
CA ILE A 189 -9.98 5.44 -2.57
C ILE A 189 -9.63 4.06 -2.02
N GLY A 190 -8.55 3.48 -2.55
CA GLY A 190 -7.91 2.30 -2.00
C GLY A 190 -6.72 2.68 -1.14
N GLY A 191 -6.50 1.96 -0.04
CA GLY A 191 -5.35 2.08 0.83
C GLY A 191 -4.69 0.73 1.06
N PHE A 192 -3.37 0.75 1.13
CA PHE A 192 -2.55 -0.37 1.54
C PHE A 192 -1.56 0.09 2.60
N MET A 193 -1.39 -0.71 3.65
CA MET A 193 -0.34 -0.50 4.65
C MET A 193 0.27 -1.81 5.08
N LEU A 194 1.51 -1.73 5.55
CA LEU A 194 2.20 -2.81 6.24
C LEU A 194 2.95 -2.27 7.46
N ILE A 195 3.08 -3.13 8.46
CA ILE A 195 3.93 -2.91 9.64
C ILE A 195 4.85 -4.09 9.80
N LEU A 196 6.14 -3.81 9.85
CA LEU A 196 7.20 -4.78 10.16
C LEU A 196 7.73 -4.51 11.56
N TYR A 197 7.84 -5.55 12.39
CA TYR A 197 8.38 -5.44 13.76
C TYR A 197 8.98 -6.77 14.22
N TYR A 198 9.81 -6.73 15.27
CA TYR A 198 10.42 -7.94 15.81
C TYR A 198 9.38 -8.86 16.43
N ASP A 199 9.53 -10.16 16.18
CA ASP A 199 8.71 -11.17 16.86
C ASP A 199 8.99 -11.17 18.37
N GLY A 200 7.96 -11.52 19.16
CA GLY A 200 8.02 -11.42 20.62
C GLY A 200 7.91 -10.00 21.18
N THR A 201 7.84 -8.96 20.33
CA THR A 201 7.59 -7.59 20.78
C THR A 201 6.16 -7.16 20.45
N LYS A 202 5.60 -6.25 21.27
CA LYS A 202 4.32 -5.61 20.97
C LYS A 202 4.57 -4.36 20.12
N PRO A 203 3.94 -4.22 18.97
CA PRO A 203 4.10 -3.00 18.16
C PRO A 203 3.56 -1.77 18.91
N THR A 204 4.24 -0.63 18.78
CA THR A 204 3.82 0.65 19.39
C THR A 204 2.51 1.16 18.81
N ILE A 205 2.25 0.87 17.54
CA ILE A 205 0.97 1.05 16.86
C ILE A 205 0.65 -0.23 16.10
N THR A 206 -0.55 -0.74 16.24
CA THR A 206 -1.00 -1.93 15.51
C THR A 206 -1.43 -1.55 14.09
N ILE A 207 -1.43 -2.54 13.19
CA ILE A 207 -1.91 -2.32 11.81
C ILE A 207 -3.38 -1.89 11.79
N SER A 208 -4.20 -2.39 12.71
CA SER A 208 -5.61 -2.05 12.85
C SER A 208 -5.80 -0.59 13.27
N GLU A 209 -5.02 -0.11 14.25
CA GLU A 209 -5.05 1.30 14.67
C GLU A 209 -4.59 2.24 13.55
N ALA A 210 -3.51 1.89 12.85
CA ALA A 210 -3.01 2.65 11.72
C ALA A 210 -4.04 2.71 10.58
N ALA A 211 -4.70 1.57 10.28
CA ALA A 211 -5.74 1.49 9.27
C ALA A 211 -6.93 2.40 9.58
N ARG A 212 -7.40 2.41 10.83
CA ARG A 212 -8.49 3.28 11.26
C ARG A 212 -8.13 4.76 11.15
N LYS A 213 -6.88 5.13 11.45
CA LYS A 213 -6.41 6.52 11.29
C LYS A 213 -6.36 6.92 9.81
N LEU A 214 -5.87 6.04 8.93
CA LEU A 214 -5.88 6.30 7.50
C LEU A 214 -7.30 6.41 6.95
N ASP A 215 -8.21 5.54 7.37
CA ASP A 215 -9.62 5.60 7.01
C ASP A 215 -10.28 6.92 7.46
N SER A 216 -9.96 7.41 8.66
CA SER A 216 -10.41 8.71 9.13
C SER A 216 -9.92 9.86 8.24
N ARG A 217 -8.69 9.76 7.71
CA ARG A 217 -8.16 10.73 6.73
C ARG A 217 -8.91 10.65 5.39
N MET A 218 -9.26 9.44 4.94
CA MET A 218 -10.10 9.27 3.74
C MET A 218 -11.48 9.89 3.90
N MET A 219 -12.10 9.78 5.08
CA MET A 219 -13.41 10.38 5.36
C MET A 219 -13.40 11.91 5.38
N GLN A 220 -12.27 12.56 5.63
CA GLN A 220 -12.12 14.00 5.62
C GLN A 220 -12.11 14.62 4.21
N LEU A 221 -12.02 13.80 3.17
CA LEU A 221 -12.11 14.25 1.80
C LEU A 221 -13.54 14.65 1.42
N LYS A 222 -13.65 15.45 0.35
CA LYS A 222 -14.94 15.89 -0.16
C LYS A 222 -15.88 14.70 -0.46
N PRO A 223 -17.20 14.87 -0.21
CA PRO A 223 -18.19 13.79 -0.32
C PRO A 223 -18.23 13.03 -1.64
N ASP A 224 -17.83 13.65 -2.75
CA ASP A 224 -17.88 13.04 -4.10
C ASP A 224 -16.92 11.86 -4.29
N LEU A 225 -15.90 11.75 -3.44
CA LEU A 225 -14.93 10.65 -3.49
C LEU A 225 -15.25 9.50 -2.53
N THR A 226 -16.06 9.79 -1.51
CA THR A 226 -16.40 8.83 -0.47
C THR A 226 -17.79 8.18 -0.66
N LYS A 227 -18.60 8.67 -1.61
CA LYS A 227 -19.90 8.04 -1.92
C LYS A 227 -19.70 6.84 -2.84
N PRO A 228 -20.31 5.69 -2.52
CA PRO A 228 -20.44 4.60 -3.48
C PRO A 228 -21.29 5.05 -4.66
N GLN A 229 -20.98 4.60 -5.86
CA GLN A 229 -21.82 4.74 -7.06
C GLN A 229 -22.84 3.61 -7.11
#